data_a1485d93e9918673d743b04382d325fa
#
_entry.id   a1485d93e9918673d743b04382d325fa
#
_cell.length_a   1.000
_cell.length_b   1.000
_cell.length_c   1.000
_cell.angle_alpha   90.00
_cell.angle_beta   90.00
_cell.angle_gamma   90.00
#
_symmetry.space_group_name_H-M   'P 1'
#
loop_
_entity.id
_entity.type
_entity.pdbx_description
1 polymer ?
#
loop_
_entity_poly.entity_id
_entity_poly.type
_entity_poly.pdbx_seq_one_letter_code
_entity_poly.pdbx_strand_id
1 'polypeptide(L)'
;MRDYKKLEIWLRSHELYMLIKKDVVTKFPREERYELTSQLQRAALSIPLNIVEGCGRYTDKDFAHFLDTSLGSTNEVDYCCYAALQLNYMTAEEYEKINKCINEIRGMLISFLRFLRTPKP
;
A
#
# COMPACT_ATOMS: atom_id res chain seq x y z
N MET A 1 -1.95 6.63 21.10
CA MET A 1 -1.15 5.65 20.33
C MET A 1 -1.90 4.33 20.15
N ARG A 2 -1.66 3.65 19.05
CA ARG A 2 -2.30 2.38 18.73
C ARG A 2 -1.23 1.32 18.45
N ASP A 3 -1.57 0.06 18.73
CA ASP A 3 -0.72 -1.06 18.34
C ASP A 3 -1.03 -1.41 16.88
N TYR A 4 -0.09 -1.10 15.97
CA TYR A 4 -0.31 -1.30 14.55
C TYR A 4 -0.58 -2.77 14.18
N LYS A 5 -0.01 -3.70 14.93
CA LYS A 5 -0.19 -5.14 14.65
C LYS A 5 -1.64 -5.60 14.84
N LYS A 6 -2.47 -4.81 15.54
CA LYS A 6 -3.89 -5.11 15.72
C LYS A 6 -4.76 -4.53 14.62
N LEU A 7 -4.20 -3.76 13.69
CA LEU A 7 -4.96 -3.14 12.61
C LEU A 7 -4.97 -4.02 11.36
N GLU A 8 -6.16 -4.32 10.88
CA GLU A 8 -6.33 -5.10 9.65
C GLU A 8 -5.69 -4.42 8.45
N ILE A 9 -5.78 -3.09 8.35
CA ILE A 9 -5.15 -2.34 7.25
C ILE A 9 -3.65 -2.52 7.24
N TRP A 10 -3.01 -2.59 8.42
CA TRP A 10 -1.58 -2.85 8.48
C TRP A 10 -1.26 -4.26 7.98
N LEU A 11 -1.97 -5.25 8.48
CA LEU A 11 -1.72 -6.65 8.10
C LEU A 11 -1.86 -6.83 6.59
N ARG A 12 -2.94 -6.31 6.00
CA ARG A 12 -3.19 -6.43 4.56
C ARG A 12 -2.11 -5.72 3.74
N SER A 13 -1.70 -4.52 4.16
CA SER A 13 -0.66 -3.78 3.44
C SER A 13 0.70 -4.44 3.61
N HIS A 14 0.98 -5.03 4.77
CA HIS A 14 2.19 -5.80 5.00
C HIS A 14 2.24 -7.03 4.06
N GLU A 15 1.14 -7.77 3.99
CA GLU A 15 1.04 -8.94 3.10
C GLU A 15 1.25 -8.55 1.64
N LEU A 16 0.69 -7.43 1.21
CA LEU A 16 0.89 -6.91 -0.15
C LEU A 16 2.37 -6.58 -0.38
N TYR A 17 3.03 -5.91 0.56
CA TYR A 17 4.45 -5.62 0.46
C TYR A 17 5.27 -6.89 0.31
N MET A 18 5.00 -7.91 1.13
CA MET A 18 5.72 -9.18 1.08
C MET A 18 5.51 -9.90 -0.26
N LEU A 19 4.28 -9.89 -0.76
CA LEU A 19 3.96 -10.48 -2.07
C LEU A 19 4.73 -9.79 -3.19
N ILE A 20 4.73 -8.45 -3.19
CA ILE A 20 5.44 -7.67 -4.21
C ILE A 20 6.93 -7.95 -4.15
N LYS A 21 7.52 -7.95 -2.96
CA LYS A 21 8.94 -8.16 -2.76
C LYS A 21 9.40 -9.55 -3.20
N LYS A 22 8.62 -10.58 -2.86
CA LYS A 22 9.02 -11.97 -3.07
C LYS A 22 8.61 -12.54 -4.41
N ASP A 23 7.44 -12.16 -4.92
CA ASP A 23 6.83 -12.84 -6.07
C ASP A 23 6.59 -11.96 -7.29
N VAL A 24 6.64 -10.64 -7.15
CA VAL A 24 6.33 -9.74 -8.25
C VAL A 24 7.60 -9.17 -8.88
N VAL A 25 8.36 -8.40 -8.12
CA VAL A 25 9.54 -7.71 -8.67
C VAL A 25 10.66 -8.66 -9.05
N THR A 26 10.68 -9.86 -8.50
CA THR A 26 11.67 -10.89 -8.86
C THR A 26 11.55 -11.32 -10.31
N LYS A 27 10.39 -11.10 -10.93
CA LYS A 27 10.12 -11.42 -12.34
C LYS A 27 10.39 -10.26 -13.28
N PHE A 28 10.67 -9.07 -12.74
CA PHE A 28 10.94 -7.89 -13.57
C PHE A 28 12.33 -7.99 -14.20
N PRO A 29 12.51 -7.49 -15.43
CA PRO A 29 13.82 -7.50 -16.04
C PRO A 29 14.80 -6.58 -15.30
N ARG A 30 16.08 -6.89 -15.43
CA ARG A 30 17.16 -6.17 -14.77
C ARG A 30 17.18 -4.68 -15.11
N GLU A 31 16.74 -4.32 -16.31
CA GLU A 31 16.67 -2.93 -16.77
C GLU A 31 15.78 -2.06 -15.88
N GLU A 32 14.81 -2.66 -15.18
CA GLU A 32 13.88 -1.95 -14.32
C GLU A 32 14.38 -1.77 -12.88
N ARG A 33 15.58 -2.28 -12.58
CA ARG A 33 16.12 -2.30 -11.22
C ARG A 33 16.06 -0.94 -10.52
N TYR A 34 16.40 0.12 -11.23
CA TYR A 34 16.47 1.47 -10.68
C TYR A 34 15.28 2.34 -11.08
N GLU A 35 14.32 1.79 -11.79
CA GLU A 35 13.10 2.49 -12.21
C GLU A 35 11.88 1.81 -11.64
N LEU A 36 11.15 1.01 -12.43
CA LEU A 36 9.86 0.44 -12.01
C LEU A 36 10.01 -0.47 -10.79
N THR A 37 11.04 -1.31 -10.75
CA THR A 37 11.27 -2.20 -9.60
C THR A 37 11.46 -1.38 -8.32
N SER A 38 12.33 -0.36 -8.37
CA SER A 38 12.61 0.49 -7.23
C SER A 38 11.35 1.25 -6.76
N GLN A 39 10.63 1.86 -7.70
CA GLN A 39 9.42 2.62 -7.37
C GLN A 39 8.34 1.74 -6.76
N LEU A 40 8.10 0.56 -7.33
CA LEU A 40 7.09 -0.35 -6.81
C LEU A 40 7.43 -0.82 -5.39
N GLN A 41 8.68 -1.22 -5.15
CA GLN A 41 9.10 -1.66 -3.82
C GLN A 41 8.97 -0.55 -2.78
N ARG A 42 9.38 0.66 -3.13
CA ARG A 42 9.32 1.82 -2.22
C ARG A 42 7.88 2.19 -1.89
N ALA A 43 7.02 2.23 -2.90
CA ALA A 43 5.60 2.53 -2.69
C ALA A 43 4.93 1.46 -1.83
N ALA A 44 5.23 0.18 -2.11
CA ALA A 44 4.64 -0.93 -1.36
C ALA A 44 5.06 -0.90 0.12
N LEU A 45 6.32 -0.60 0.41
CA LEU A 45 6.79 -0.47 1.80
C LEU A 45 6.16 0.74 2.48
N SER A 46 5.97 1.82 1.75
CA SER A 46 5.42 3.07 2.27
C SER A 46 4.01 2.90 2.84
N ILE A 47 3.22 1.98 2.32
CA ILE A 47 1.85 1.77 2.82
C ILE A 47 1.87 1.33 4.29
N PRO A 48 2.45 0.18 4.65
CA PRO A 48 2.46 -0.24 6.06
C PRO A 48 3.32 0.67 6.94
N LEU A 49 4.39 1.23 6.39
CA LEU A 49 5.29 2.08 7.17
C LEU A 49 4.58 3.34 7.66
N ASN A 50 3.77 3.99 6.84
CA ASN A 50 3.02 5.16 7.26
C ASN A 50 1.87 4.83 8.21
N ILE A 51 1.29 3.64 8.11
CA ILE A 51 0.33 3.18 9.11
C ILE A 51 1.03 3.05 10.48
N VAL A 52 2.21 2.46 10.50
CA VAL A 52 3.01 2.33 11.73
C VAL A 52 3.35 3.70 12.32
N GLU A 53 3.82 4.63 11.48
CA GLU A 53 4.14 5.99 11.90
C GLU A 53 2.91 6.69 12.48
N GLY A 54 1.77 6.56 11.80
CA GLY A 54 0.52 7.17 12.26
C GLY A 54 0.07 6.63 13.61
N CYS A 55 0.26 5.33 13.83
CA CYS A 55 -0.10 4.70 15.12
C CYS A 55 0.68 5.28 16.29
N GLY A 56 1.86 5.85 16.04
CA GLY A 56 2.67 6.50 17.07
C GLY A 56 2.26 7.92 17.40
N ARG A 57 1.25 8.47 16.73
CA ARG A 57 0.81 9.85 16.95
C ARG A 57 -0.25 9.93 18.05
N TYR A 58 -0.34 11.10 18.68
CA TYR A 58 -1.23 11.30 19.82
C TYR A 58 -2.64 11.73 19.43
N THR A 59 -2.83 12.32 18.24
CA THR A 59 -4.13 12.82 17.80
C THR A 59 -4.62 12.08 16.58
N ASP A 60 -5.94 12.01 16.44
CA ASP A 60 -6.57 11.44 15.25
C ASP A 60 -6.21 12.23 13.99
N LYS A 61 -6.10 13.55 14.12
CA LYS A 61 -5.70 14.42 13.01
C LYS A 61 -4.33 14.05 12.47
N ASP A 62 -3.36 13.89 13.34
CA ASP A 62 -1.99 13.52 12.94
C ASP A 62 -1.95 12.10 12.38
N PHE A 63 -2.67 11.18 12.99
CA PHE A 63 -2.77 9.81 12.50
C PHE A 63 -3.35 9.80 11.09
N ALA A 64 -4.46 10.51 10.87
CA ALA A 64 -5.09 10.59 9.55
C ALA A 64 -4.14 11.14 8.49
N HIS A 65 -3.27 12.07 8.86
CA HIS A 65 -2.29 12.64 7.94
C HIS A 65 -1.33 11.57 7.39
N PHE A 66 -0.86 10.67 8.25
CA PHE A 66 -0.02 9.55 7.82
C PHE A 66 -0.79 8.54 6.97
N LEU A 67 -2.07 8.33 7.27
CA LEU A 67 -2.91 7.45 6.46
C LEU A 67 -3.19 8.04 5.07
N ASP A 68 -3.23 9.37 4.93
CA ASP A 68 -3.30 10.01 3.61
C ASP A 68 -2.08 9.62 2.77
N THR A 69 -0.89 9.60 3.39
CA THR A 69 0.33 9.18 2.70
C THR A 69 0.25 7.70 2.29
N SER A 70 -0.25 6.84 3.17
CA SER A 70 -0.47 5.42 2.85
C SER A 70 -1.43 5.27 1.66
N LEU A 71 -2.48 6.07 1.61
CA LEU A 71 -3.44 6.04 0.50
C LEU A 71 -2.79 6.46 -0.82
N GLY A 72 -1.98 7.53 -0.80
CA GLY A 72 -1.21 7.96 -1.97
C GLY A 72 -0.25 6.87 -2.44
N SER A 73 0.43 6.20 -1.51
CA SER A 73 1.34 5.09 -1.81
C SER A 73 0.58 3.90 -2.41
N THR A 74 -0.64 3.65 -1.94
CA THR A 74 -1.50 2.59 -2.51
C THR A 74 -1.80 2.88 -3.98
N ASN A 75 -2.08 4.13 -4.32
CA ASN A 75 -2.30 4.54 -5.70
C ASN A 75 -1.04 4.40 -6.56
N GLU A 76 0.14 4.67 -5.98
CA GLU A 76 1.41 4.46 -6.70
C GLU A 76 1.65 2.97 -6.98
N VAL A 77 1.36 2.09 -6.02
CA VAL A 77 1.45 0.64 -6.22
C VAL A 77 0.52 0.20 -7.33
N ASP A 78 -0.71 0.72 -7.33
CA ASP A 78 -1.71 0.41 -8.36
C ASP A 78 -1.17 0.76 -9.75
N TYR A 79 -0.67 1.98 -9.92
CA TYR A 79 -0.13 2.39 -11.22
C TYR A 79 1.09 1.58 -11.63
N CYS A 80 2.02 1.33 -10.71
CA CYS A 80 3.21 0.54 -11.02
C CYS A 80 2.85 -0.88 -11.48
N CYS A 81 1.85 -1.50 -10.85
CA CYS A 81 1.38 -2.82 -11.24
C CYS A 81 0.70 -2.78 -12.62
N TYR A 82 -0.07 -1.73 -12.88
CA TYR A 82 -0.68 -1.54 -14.19
C TYR A 82 0.40 -1.39 -15.28
N ALA A 83 1.43 -0.59 -15.00
CA ALA A 83 2.56 -0.43 -15.91
C ALA A 83 3.26 -1.77 -16.17
N ALA A 84 3.47 -2.57 -15.12
CA ALA A 84 4.07 -3.89 -15.24
C ALA A 84 3.24 -4.82 -16.11
N LEU A 85 1.90 -4.76 -15.98
CA LEU A 85 1.00 -5.51 -16.84
C LEU A 85 1.15 -5.09 -18.30
N GLN A 86 1.16 -3.79 -18.57
CA GLN A 86 1.29 -3.25 -19.93
C GLN A 86 2.64 -3.59 -20.57
N LEU A 87 3.69 -3.72 -19.77
CA LEU A 87 5.02 -4.09 -20.21
C LEU A 87 5.22 -5.61 -20.29
N ASN A 88 4.18 -6.38 -20.01
CA ASN A 88 4.20 -7.85 -20.02
C ASN A 88 5.15 -8.45 -18.97
N TYR A 89 5.38 -7.77 -17.86
CA TYR A 89 6.14 -8.31 -16.73
C TYR A 89 5.24 -9.09 -15.78
N MET A 90 3.95 -9.03 -15.98
CA MET A 90 2.94 -9.64 -15.14
C MET A 90 1.81 -10.15 -16.02
N THR A 91 1.25 -11.31 -15.68
CA THR A 91 0.08 -11.84 -16.40
C THR A 91 -1.18 -11.10 -15.94
N ALA A 92 -2.22 -11.15 -16.79
CA ALA A 92 -3.52 -10.56 -16.43
C ALA A 92 -4.09 -11.19 -15.16
N GLU A 93 -3.89 -12.50 -14.99
CA GLU A 93 -4.34 -13.21 -13.79
C GLU A 93 -3.64 -12.75 -12.52
N GLU A 94 -2.31 -12.58 -12.59
CA GLU A 94 -1.53 -12.03 -11.48
C GLU A 94 -1.97 -10.62 -11.14
N TYR A 95 -2.18 -9.79 -12.17
CA TYR A 95 -2.62 -8.41 -11.98
C TYR A 95 -3.98 -8.35 -11.28
N GLU A 96 -4.93 -9.18 -11.68
CA GLU A 96 -6.26 -9.20 -11.06
C GLU A 96 -6.20 -9.50 -9.57
N LYS A 97 -5.37 -10.46 -9.17
CA LYS A 97 -5.18 -10.80 -7.76
C LYS A 97 -4.63 -9.63 -6.95
N ILE A 98 -3.60 -9.00 -7.49
CA ILE A 98 -2.95 -7.85 -6.82
C ILE A 98 -3.92 -6.68 -6.78
N ASN A 99 -4.62 -6.42 -7.87
CA ASN A 99 -5.57 -5.31 -7.97
C ASN A 99 -6.71 -5.46 -6.97
N LYS A 100 -7.19 -6.66 -6.75
CA LYS A 100 -8.19 -6.94 -5.73
C LYS A 100 -7.67 -6.57 -4.33
N CYS A 101 -6.44 -6.97 -4.03
CA CYS A 101 -5.79 -6.66 -2.75
C CYS A 101 -5.62 -5.14 -2.59
N ILE A 102 -5.16 -4.46 -3.63
CA ILE A 102 -5.00 -3.00 -3.63
C ILE A 102 -6.33 -2.30 -3.36
N ASN A 103 -7.41 -2.74 -4.01
CA ASN A 103 -8.73 -2.15 -3.83
C ASN A 103 -9.27 -2.36 -2.41
N GLU A 104 -9.00 -3.52 -1.82
CA GLU A 104 -9.37 -3.79 -0.43
C GLU A 104 -8.65 -2.85 0.53
N ILE A 105 -7.34 -2.69 0.36
CA ILE A 105 -6.52 -1.79 1.19
C ILE A 105 -7.01 -0.35 1.02
N ARG A 106 -7.24 0.08 -0.22
CA ARG A 106 -7.75 1.43 -0.52
C ARG A 106 -9.08 1.68 0.20
N GLY A 107 -10.00 0.72 0.11
CA GLY A 107 -11.30 0.84 0.78
C GLY A 107 -11.19 0.93 2.28
N MET A 108 -10.31 0.11 2.88
CA MET A 108 -10.07 0.13 4.32
C MET A 108 -9.45 1.45 4.78
N LEU A 109 -8.49 1.99 4.03
CA LEU A 109 -7.86 3.27 4.33
C LEU A 109 -8.89 4.41 4.26
N ILE A 110 -9.70 4.43 3.22
CA ILE A 110 -10.73 5.46 3.04
C ILE A 110 -11.74 5.40 4.19
N SER A 111 -12.19 4.20 4.56
CA SER A 111 -13.12 4.02 5.68
C SER A 111 -12.53 4.51 7.00
N PHE A 112 -11.27 4.17 7.26
CA PHE A 112 -10.61 4.57 8.49
C PHE A 112 -10.40 6.09 8.53
N LEU A 113 -9.97 6.68 7.42
CA LEU A 113 -9.82 8.14 7.31
C LEU A 113 -11.14 8.85 7.59
N ARG A 114 -12.23 8.34 7.04
CA ARG A 114 -13.56 8.90 7.29
C ARG A 114 -13.92 8.82 8.77
N PHE A 115 -13.64 7.68 9.40
CA PHE A 115 -13.87 7.48 10.83
C PHE A 115 -13.07 8.48 11.67
N LEU A 116 -11.77 8.63 11.37
CA LEU A 116 -10.88 9.54 12.12
C LEU A 116 -11.26 11.01 11.95
N ARG A 117 -11.86 11.37 10.82
CA ARG A 117 -12.19 12.75 10.48
C ARG A 117 -13.65 13.12 10.79
N THR A 118 -14.43 12.16 11.25
CA THR A 118 -15.80 12.44 11.69
C THR A 118 -15.77 13.08 13.08
N PRO A 119 -16.43 14.24 13.27
CA PRO A 119 -16.46 14.89 14.57
C PRO A 119 -17.01 13.97 15.66
N LYS A 120 -16.38 13.96 16.83
CA LYS A 120 -16.86 13.20 17.97
C LYS A 120 -17.84 14.03 18.77
N PRO A 121 -18.91 13.42 19.35
CA PRO A 121 -19.85 14.15 20.21
C PRO A 121 -19.21 14.63 21.51
#